data_f6721afce609c805fe39b3829774ecb3
#
_entry.id   f6721afce609c805fe39b3829774ecb3
#
_cell.length_a   1.000
_cell.length_b   1.000
_cell.length_c   1.000
_cell.angle_alpha   90.00
_cell.angle_beta   90.00
_cell.angle_gamma   90.00
#
_symmetry.space_group_name_H-M   'P 1'
#
loop_
_entity.id
_entity.type
_entity.pdbx_description
1 polymer ?
#
loop_
_entity_poly.entity_id
_entity_poly.type
_entity_poly.pdbx_seq_one_letter_code
_entity_poly.pdbx_strand_id
1 'polypeptide(L)'
;MHKVNIKDIPEEAWSSPKGKFAGTGKGLSEALGRKAFSTDSKERHPFDVELIRIPPGKIPYPYHSHSAQWEFYYIMSGKGAARHKDGSTPIEAGDALIFQPEEPHAFSNDGSEDLLIFVIADNPIGESAYYPDSKKWLVRSPERRLMRGEQLDYYDGEE
;
A
#
# COMPACT_ATOMS: atom_id res chain seq x y z
N MET A 1 -4.52 26.11 9.52
CA MET A 1 -5.29 25.07 8.85
C MET A 1 -4.68 24.84 7.48
N HIS A 2 -4.34 23.61 7.14
CA HIS A 2 -3.91 23.21 5.79
C HIS A 2 -5.14 22.74 5.01
N LYS A 3 -5.22 23.11 3.74
CA LYS A 3 -6.31 22.71 2.84
C LYS A 3 -5.76 22.47 1.46
N VAL A 4 -6.10 21.35 0.85
CA VAL A 4 -5.84 21.02 -0.55
C VAL A 4 -7.13 20.58 -1.23
N ASN A 5 -7.18 20.69 -2.55
CA ASN A 5 -8.23 20.06 -3.35
C ASN A 5 -7.58 18.94 -4.16
N ILE A 6 -8.17 17.77 -4.18
CA ILE A 6 -7.60 16.59 -4.85
C ILE A 6 -7.35 16.83 -6.36
N LYS A 7 -8.13 17.69 -7.00
CA LYS A 7 -7.92 18.05 -8.42
C LYS A 7 -6.61 18.82 -8.66
N ASP A 8 -6.10 19.50 -7.61
CA ASP A 8 -4.89 20.31 -7.66
C ASP A 8 -3.63 19.51 -7.27
N ILE A 9 -3.79 18.28 -6.79
CA ILE A 9 -2.69 17.37 -6.45
C ILE A 9 -2.21 16.68 -7.73
N PRO A 10 -0.91 16.76 -8.06
CA PRO A 10 -0.34 16.02 -9.18
C PRO A 10 -0.62 14.51 -9.06
N GLU A 11 -0.91 13.89 -10.18
CA GLU A 11 -1.05 12.43 -10.24
C GLU A 11 0.31 11.82 -10.57
N GLU A 12 0.80 10.94 -9.71
CA GLU A 12 2.07 10.24 -9.88
C GLU A 12 1.82 8.85 -10.46
N ALA A 13 2.50 8.53 -11.56
CA ALA A 13 2.37 7.23 -12.22
C ALA A 13 3.52 6.31 -11.84
N TRP A 14 3.23 5.02 -11.69
CA TRP A 14 4.24 3.98 -11.53
C TRP A 14 3.96 2.79 -12.45
N SER A 15 5.04 2.10 -12.82
CA SER A 15 4.96 0.84 -13.54
C SER A 15 6.16 -0.04 -13.19
N SER A 16 5.92 -1.34 -13.03
CA SER A 16 7.00 -2.31 -12.94
C SER A 16 7.68 -2.50 -14.31
N PRO A 17 8.94 -2.95 -14.37
CA PRO A 17 9.68 -3.08 -15.63
C PRO A 17 8.98 -3.91 -16.72
N LYS A 18 8.16 -4.87 -16.32
CA LYS A 18 7.36 -5.70 -17.24
C LYS A 18 5.90 -5.26 -17.35
N GLY A 19 5.53 -4.13 -16.75
CA GLY A 19 4.18 -3.56 -16.82
C GLY A 19 3.08 -4.36 -16.14
N LYS A 20 3.40 -5.36 -15.32
CA LYS A 20 2.41 -6.14 -14.56
C LYS A 20 1.77 -5.30 -13.46
N PHE A 21 2.60 -4.58 -12.72
CA PHE A 21 2.16 -3.67 -11.66
C PHE A 21 2.21 -2.25 -12.20
N ALA A 22 1.07 -1.59 -12.22
CA ALA A 22 0.96 -0.22 -12.70
C ALA A 22 -0.27 0.46 -12.14
N GLY A 23 -0.18 1.77 -11.98
CA GLY A 23 -1.26 2.61 -11.52
C GLY A 23 -0.84 4.07 -11.49
N THR A 24 -1.74 4.91 -11.04
CA THR A 24 -1.46 6.30 -10.70
C THR A 24 -2.02 6.61 -9.32
N GLY A 25 -1.46 7.59 -8.63
CA GLY A 25 -1.90 7.97 -7.30
C GLY A 25 -1.79 9.46 -7.02
N LYS A 26 -2.56 9.91 -6.04
CA LYS A 26 -2.50 11.25 -5.48
C LYS A 26 -2.35 11.16 -3.97
N GLY A 27 -1.18 11.53 -3.46
CA GLY A 27 -0.88 11.54 -2.02
C GLY A 27 -1.50 12.77 -1.34
N LEU A 28 -2.64 12.60 -0.66
CA LEU A 28 -3.28 13.69 0.05
C LEU A 28 -2.49 14.06 1.31
N SER A 29 -1.93 13.08 1.99
CA SER A 29 -1.13 13.31 3.20
C SER A 29 0.13 14.11 2.89
N GLU A 30 0.84 13.79 1.81
CA GLU A 30 2.01 14.55 1.35
C GLU A 30 1.63 15.98 0.96
N ALA A 31 0.55 16.14 0.21
CA ALA A 31 0.04 17.45 -0.17
C ALA A 31 -0.38 18.30 1.03
N LEU A 32 -0.73 17.68 2.16
CA LEU A 32 -1.04 18.32 3.44
C LEU A 32 0.19 18.47 4.35
N GLY A 33 1.39 18.11 3.87
CA GLY A 33 2.67 18.36 4.55
C GLY A 33 3.28 17.15 5.26
N ARG A 34 2.75 15.92 5.08
CA ARG A 34 3.40 14.73 5.58
C ARG A 34 4.76 14.53 4.90
N LYS A 35 5.76 14.22 5.68
CA LYS A 35 7.04 13.72 5.15
C LYS A 35 7.09 12.21 5.27
N ALA A 36 7.18 11.54 4.13
CA ALA A 36 7.31 10.10 4.07
C ALA A 36 8.53 9.62 4.89
N PHE A 37 8.33 8.56 5.67
CA PHE A 37 9.35 7.92 6.51
C PHE A 37 9.92 8.79 7.65
N SER A 38 9.44 10.00 7.88
CA SER A 38 9.84 10.78 9.05
C SER A 38 9.39 10.11 10.35
N THR A 39 10.24 10.11 11.35
CA THR A 39 9.92 9.70 12.73
C THR A 39 9.53 10.88 13.61
N ASP A 40 9.65 12.11 13.10
CA ASP A 40 9.20 13.32 13.80
C ASP A 40 7.67 13.37 13.80
N SER A 41 7.07 13.41 14.98
CA SER A 41 5.62 13.46 15.18
C SER A 41 4.94 14.68 14.56
N LYS A 42 5.69 15.77 14.30
CA LYS A 42 5.18 16.97 13.64
C LYS A 42 5.13 16.87 12.12
N GLU A 43 5.91 15.95 11.54
CA GLU A 43 6.06 15.78 10.11
C GLU A 43 5.37 14.52 9.58
N ARG A 44 5.23 13.53 10.48
CA ARG A 44 4.75 12.21 10.10
C ARG A 44 3.27 12.08 10.33
N HIS A 45 2.34 12.52 9.89
CA HIS A 45 0.92 12.28 10.23
C HIS A 45 0.68 10.86 10.80
N PRO A 46 -0.22 10.66 11.77
CA PRO A 46 -0.51 9.34 12.34
C PRO A 46 -1.20 8.39 11.34
N PHE A 47 -1.63 8.89 10.23
CA PHE A 47 -2.25 8.17 9.11
C PHE A 47 -1.71 8.69 7.78
N ASP A 48 -1.87 7.89 6.77
CA ASP A 48 -1.61 8.19 5.36
C ASP A 48 -2.91 8.12 4.57
N VAL A 49 -3.10 9.06 3.65
CA VAL A 49 -4.31 9.13 2.83
C VAL A 49 -3.92 9.34 1.39
N GLU A 50 -4.39 8.46 0.52
CA GLU A 50 -4.15 8.56 -0.91
C GLU A 50 -5.38 8.15 -1.75
N LEU A 51 -5.39 8.58 -2.98
CA LEU A 51 -6.29 8.09 -4.02
C LEU A 51 -5.46 7.32 -5.04
N ILE A 52 -5.82 6.06 -5.26
CA ILE A 52 -5.19 5.18 -6.24
C ILE A 52 -6.14 4.98 -7.42
N ARG A 53 -5.58 5.04 -8.62
CA ARG A 53 -6.27 4.69 -9.88
C ARG A 53 -5.55 3.48 -10.48
N ILE A 54 -6.30 2.43 -10.75
CA ILE A 54 -5.81 1.18 -11.34
C ILE A 54 -6.45 1.02 -12.73
N PRO A 55 -5.67 1.11 -13.81
CA PRO A 55 -6.19 0.90 -15.16
C PRO A 55 -6.67 -0.55 -15.40
N PRO A 56 -7.54 -0.81 -16.36
CA PRO A 56 -7.98 -2.15 -16.73
C PRO A 56 -6.83 -3.14 -16.95
N GLY A 57 -6.97 -4.34 -16.40
CA GLY A 57 -5.99 -5.42 -16.47
C GLY A 57 -4.74 -5.21 -15.61
N LYS A 58 -4.71 -4.22 -14.72
CA LYS A 58 -3.54 -3.93 -13.88
C LYS A 58 -3.77 -4.29 -12.42
N ILE A 59 -2.63 -4.41 -11.73
CA ILE A 59 -2.50 -4.61 -10.29
C ILE A 59 -1.63 -3.45 -9.80
N PRO A 60 -2.01 -2.68 -8.76
CA PRO A 60 -1.21 -1.53 -8.34
C PRO A 60 0.11 -1.95 -7.69
N TYR A 61 0.06 -2.93 -6.79
CA TYR A 61 1.18 -3.38 -5.97
C TYR A 61 1.21 -4.90 -5.86
N PRO A 62 2.38 -5.52 -5.60
CA PRO A 62 2.47 -6.95 -5.32
C PRO A 62 1.64 -7.35 -4.09
N TYR A 63 1.18 -8.59 -4.05
CA TYR A 63 0.54 -9.19 -2.89
C TYR A 63 1.45 -9.12 -1.67
N HIS A 64 0.99 -8.48 -0.60
CA HIS A 64 1.79 -8.18 0.57
C HIS A 64 0.95 -8.05 1.83
N SER A 65 1.60 -8.15 2.98
CA SER A 65 1.05 -7.83 4.29
C SER A 65 1.95 -6.84 5.02
N HIS A 66 1.40 -6.15 5.97
CA HIS A 66 2.08 -5.21 6.86
C HIS A 66 2.28 -5.80 8.25
N SER A 67 3.41 -5.54 8.91
CA SER A 67 3.69 -6.06 10.24
C SER A 67 2.88 -5.37 11.35
N ALA A 68 2.55 -4.10 11.18
CA ALA A 68 1.89 -3.29 12.19
C ALA A 68 0.83 -2.34 11.63
N GLN A 69 0.82 -2.08 10.32
CA GLN A 69 -0.05 -1.11 9.69
C GLN A 69 -1.45 -1.69 9.44
N TRP A 70 -2.48 -0.90 9.76
CA TRP A 70 -3.85 -1.11 9.33
C TRP A 70 -4.11 -0.32 8.06
N GLU A 71 -4.85 -0.90 7.13
CA GLU A 71 -5.22 -0.24 5.88
C GLU A 71 -6.72 -0.36 5.63
N PHE A 72 -7.34 0.80 5.44
CA PHE A 72 -8.74 0.92 5.03
C PHE A 72 -8.82 1.35 3.57
N TYR A 73 -9.67 0.68 2.82
CA TYR A 73 -9.91 0.91 1.40
C TYR A 73 -11.39 1.17 1.15
N TYR A 74 -11.70 2.20 0.39
CA TYR A 74 -13.04 2.49 -0.09
C TYR A 74 -13.06 2.56 -1.61
N ILE A 75 -13.89 1.75 -2.25
CA ILE A 75 -14.01 1.70 -3.70
C ILE A 75 -14.90 2.85 -4.16
N MET A 76 -14.30 3.85 -4.78
CA MET A 76 -15.01 5.04 -5.23
C MET A 76 -15.73 4.82 -6.56
N SER A 77 -15.10 4.09 -7.49
CA SER A 77 -15.69 3.75 -8.80
C SER A 77 -14.97 2.57 -9.42
N GLY A 78 -15.60 1.96 -10.40
CA GLY A 78 -15.08 0.79 -11.12
C GLY A 78 -15.40 -0.52 -10.43
N LYS A 79 -14.82 -1.60 -10.96
CA LYS A 79 -14.94 -2.97 -10.45
C LYS A 79 -13.59 -3.64 -10.49
N GLY A 80 -13.40 -4.64 -9.65
CA GLY A 80 -12.18 -5.40 -9.60
C GLY A 80 -12.26 -6.57 -8.62
N ALA A 81 -11.12 -7.01 -8.13
CA ALA A 81 -11.06 -8.04 -7.10
C ALA A 81 -10.00 -7.71 -6.04
N ALA A 82 -10.31 -8.07 -4.80
CA ALA A 82 -9.39 -8.06 -3.68
C ALA A 82 -8.93 -9.49 -3.40
N ARG A 83 -7.64 -9.78 -3.62
CA ARG A 83 -7.00 -11.03 -3.25
C ARG A 83 -6.64 -10.98 -1.76
N HIS A 84 -6.95 -12.04 -1.04
CA HIS A 84 -6.64 -12.23 0.37
C HIS A 84 -6.17 -13.68 0.63
N LYS A 85 -5.89 -14.05 1.87
CA LYS A 85 -5.33 -15.38 2.22
C LYS A 85 -6.23 -16.55 1.79
N ASP A 86 -7.55 -16.36 1.81
CA ASP A 86 -8.54 -17.43 1.53
C ASP A 86 -9.02 -17.40 0.08
N GLY A 87 -8.46 -16.53 -0.78
CA GLY A 87 -8.82 -16.46 -2.19
C GLY A 87 -8.93 -15.04 -2.74
N SER A 88 -9.98 -14.76 -3.49
CA SER A 88 -10.25 -13.46 -4.10
C SER A 88 -11.73 -13.15 -4.03
N THR A 89 -12.06 -11.92 -3.63
CA THR A 89 -13.44 -11.42 -3.53
C THR A 89 -13.65 -10.31 -4.57
N PRO A 90 -14.71 -10.39 -5.39
CA PRO A 90 -15.09 -9.27 -6.26
C PRO A 90 -15.38 -8.01 -5.43
N ILE A 91 -15.01 -6.86 -5.96
CA ILE A 91 -15.25 -5.54 -5.36
C ILE A 91 -15.85 -4.59 -6.38
N GLU A 92 -16.70 -3.68 -5.92
CA GLU A 92 -17.30 -2.64 -6.76
C GLU A 92 -17.50 -1.33 -5.99
N ALA A 93 -17.89 -0.29 -6.70
CA ALA A 93 -18.14 1.03 -6.11
C ALA A 93 -19.10 0.97 -4.92
N GLY A 94 -18.70 1.56 -3.80
CA GLY A 94 -19.42 1.55 -2.53
C GLY A 94 -18.90 0.52 -1.52
N ASP A 95 -18.08 -0.43 -1.94
CA ASP A 95 -17.46 -1.40 -1.02
C ASP A 95 -16.40 -0.74 -0.14
N ALA A 96 -16.35 -1.18 1.12
CA ALA A 96 -15.32 -0.82 2.07
C ALA A 96 -14.63 -2.07 2.61
N LEU A 97 -13.30 -2.05 2.64
CA LEU A 97 -12.47 -3.15 3.14
C LEU A 97 -11.51 -2.63 4.19
N ILE A 98 -11.14 -3.48 5.13
CA ILE A 98 -10.09 -3.21 6.09
C ILE A 98 -9.17 -4.43 6.19
N PHE A 99 -7.87 -4.20 6.16
CA PHE A 99 -6.85 -5.21 6.42
C PHE A 99 -6.09 -4.84 7.68
N GLN A 100 -6.06 -5.79 8.60
CA GLN A 100 -5.29 -5.65 9.83
C GLN A 100 -3.83 -6.09 9.60
N PRO A 101 -2.93 -5.79 10.55
CA PRO A 101 -1.57 -6.32 10.50
C PRO A 101 -1.54 -7.83 10.20
N GLU A 102 -0.56 -8.23 9.40
CA GLU A 102 -0.32 -9.62 8.96
C GLU A 102 -1.35 -10.19 7.98
N GLU A 103 -2.39 -9.45 7.59
CA GLU A 103 -3.35 -9.87 6.56
C GLU A 103 -2.81 -9.53 5.16
N PRO A 104 -2.42 -10.54 4.36
CA PRO A 104 -1.91 -10.28 3.02
C PRO A 104 -3.03 -9.97 2.05
N HIS A 105 -2.80 -8.95 1.22
CA HIS A 105 -3.79 -8.49 0.24
C HIS A 105 -3.14 -7.93 -1.04
N ALA A 106 -3.94 -7.87 -2.08
CA ALA A 106 -3.67 -7.17 -3.34
C ALA A 106 -4.98 -6.87 -4.04
N PHE A 107 -4.99 -5.83 -4.86
CA PHE A 107 -6.13 -5.48 -5.70
C PHE A 107 -5.80 -5.77 -7.16
N SER A 108 -6.81 -6.11 -7.95
CA SER A 108 -6.72 -6.17 -9.41
C SER A 108 -7.90 -5.45 -10.04
N ASN A 109 -7.67 -4.79 -11.15
CA ASN A 109 -8.74 -4.28 -11.98
C ASN A 109 -8.97 -5.26 -13.13
N ASP A 110 -10.00 -6.07 -13.02
CA ASP A 110 -10.49 -7.01 -14.04
C ASP A 110 -11.74 -6.46 -14.78
N GLY A 111 -12.10 -5.20 -14.52
CA GLY A 111 -13.11 -4.45 -15.26
C GLY A 111 -12.60 -3.83 -16.56
N SER A 112 -13.46 -3.05 -17.19
CA SER A 112 -13.18 -2.33 -18.45
C SER A 112 -12.90 -0.83 -18.24
N GLU A 113 -13.12 -0.32 -17.05
CA GLU A 113 -12.91 1.07 -16.66
C GLU A 113 -11.89 1.15 -15.52
N ASP A 114 -11.37 2.35 -15.24
CA ASP A 114 -10.46 2.55 -14.11
C ASP A 114 -11.13 2.21 -12.78
N LEU A 115 -10.43 1.45 -11.95
CA LEU A 115 -10.80 1.20 -10.57
C LEU A 115 -10.17 2.30 -9.70
N LEU A 116 -11.01 3.13 -9.06
CA LEU A 116 -10.60 4.17 -8.13
C LEU A 116 -10.80 3.71 -6.70
N ILE A 117 -9.72 3.78 -5.92
CA ILE A 117 -9.71 3.37 -4.52
C ILE A 117 -9.20 4.52 -3.66
N PHE A 118 -9.97 4.90 -2.64
CA PHE A 118 -9.53 5.79 -1.58
C PHE A 118 -8.94 4.98 -0.45
N VAL A 119 -7.71 5.30 -0.05
CA VAL A 119 -6.93 4.53 0.93
C VAL A 119 -6.63 5.38 2.15
N ILE A 120 -6.85 4.81 3.31
CA ILE A 120 -6.38 5.36 4.60
C ILE A 120 -5.58 4.26 5.28
N ALA A 121 -4.32 4.53 5.56
CA ALA A 121 -3.46 3.64 6.32
C ALA A 121 -3.00 4.35 7.60
N ASP A 122 -2.90 3.65 8.71
CA ASP A 122 -2.19 4.20 9.84
C ASP A 122 -0.68 4.21 9.54
N ASN A 123 0.10 4.90 10.34
CA ASN A 123 1.51 5.15 10.03
C ASN A 123 2.42 4.76 11.21
N PRO A 124 2.51 3.46 11.56
CA PRO A 124 3.34 3.00 12.68
C PRO A 124 4.83 3.20 12.40
N ILE A 125 5.60 3.46 13.46
CA ILE A 125 7.07 3.51 13.39
C ILE A 125 7.59 2.07 13.37
N GLY A 126 8.63 1.81 12.55
CA GLY A 126 9.26 0.48 12.47
C GLY A 126 8.49 -0.53 11.63
N GLU A 127 7.57 -0.06 10.78
CA GLU A 127 6.79 -0.88 9.87
C GLU A 127 7.68 -1.72 8.95
N SER A 128 7.25 -2.95 8.68
CA SER A 128 7.80 -3.82 7.64
C SER A 128 6.68 -4.45 6.82
N ALA A 129 6.98 -4.81 5.58
CA ALA A 129 6.03 -5.50 4.74
C ALA A 129 6.60 -6.85 4.27
N TYR A 130 5.76 -7.87 4.25
CA TYR A 130 6.08 -9.18 3.71
C TYR A 130 5.37 -9.42 2.39
N TYR A 131 6.06 -10.02 1.43
CA TYR A 131 5.55 -10.36 0.09
C TYR A 131 5.52 -11.88 -0.08
N PRO A 132 4.40 -12.54 0.20
CA PRO A 132 4.32 -14.01 0.22
C PRO A 132 4.72 -14.68 -1.10
N ASP A 133 4.30 -14.12 -2.25
CA ASP A 133 4.58 -14.69 -3.57
C ASP A 133 6.08 -14.72 -3.91
N SER A 134 6.86 -13.77 -3.42
CA SER A 134 8.30 -13.65 -3.71
C SER A 134 9.20 -13.94 -2.51
N LYS A 135 8.61 -14.24 -1.34
CA LYS A 135 9.30 -14.52 -0.08
C LYS A 135 10.35 -13.47 0.27
N LYS A 136 9.96 -12.20 0.16
CA LYS A 136 10.84 -11.06 0.47
C LYS A 136 10.19 -10.17 1.52
N TRP A 137 11.03 -9.40 2.18
CA TRP A 137 10.66 -8.42 3.18
C TRP A 137 11.08 -7.03 2.72
N LEU A 138 10.23 -6.05 2.98
CA LEU A 138 10.61 -4.65 3.00
C LEU A 138 10.72 -4.24 4.48
N VAL A 139 11.92 -3.96 4.95
CA VAL A 139 12.17 -3.38 6.27
C VAL A 139 12.48 -1.89 6.09
N ARG A 140 12.04 -1.07 7.05
CA ARG A 140 12.19 0.39 6.97
C ARG A 140 13.21 0.96 7.95
N SER A 141 13.59 0.19 8.98
CA SER A 141 14.54 0.62 10.01
C SER A 141 15.66 -0.42 10.16
N PRO A 142 16.92 -0.02 10.40
CA PRO A 142 17.44 1.36 10.40
C PRO A 142 17.48 2.00 9.01
N GLU A 143 17.44 1.19 7.95
CA GLU A 143 17.42 1.61 6.54
C GLU A 143 16.33 0.88 5.78
N ARG A 144 15.78 1.53 4.76
CA ARG A 144 14.84 0.87 3.86
C ARG A 144 15.56 -0.17 3.00
N ARG A 145 15.24 -1.45 3.23
CA ARG A 145 15.82 -2.59 2.50
C ARG A 145 14.76 -3.54 2.00
N LEU A 146 14.91 -4.00 0.76
CA LEU A 146 14.20 -5.16 0.23
C LEU A 146 15.15 -6.35 0.28
N MET A 147 14.79 -7.39 1.02
CA MET A 147 15.66 -8.52 1.26
C MET A 147 14.89 -9.84 1.25
N ARG A 148 15.60 -10.93 0.98
CA ARG A 148 15.17 -12.28 1.37
C ARG A 148 15.98 -12.65 2.60
N GLY A 149 15.28 -12.92 3.70
CA GLY A 149 15.90 -13.33 4.95
C GLY A 149 16.09 -14.85 5.00
N GLU A 150 17.14 -15.29 5.62
CA GLU A 150 17.36 -16.62 6.12
C GLU A 150 17.00 -16.62 7.62
N GLN A 151 16.38 -17.71 8.11
CA GLN A 151 16.14 -17.85 9.52
C GLN A 151 17.43 -18.30 10.19
N LEU A 152 17.95 -17.48 11.09
CA LEU A 152 19.15 -17.73 11.83
C LEU A 152 18.83 -18.11 13.27
N ASP A 153 19.75 -18.80 13.95
CA ASP A 153 19.73 -18.93 15.40
C ASP A 153 20.01 -17.56 16.03
N TYR A 154 19.52 -17.33 17.26
CA TYR A 154 19.68 -16.04 17.94
C TYR A 154 21.14 -15.64 18.12
N TYR A 155 22.01 -16.61 18.34
CA TYR A 155 23.44 -16.40 18.59
C TYR A 155 24.33 -16.55 17.34
N ASP A 156 23.74 -16.79 16.16
CA ASP A 156 24.51 -16.98 14.92
C ASP A 156 25.35 -15.72 14.60
N GLY A 157 26.68 -15.90 14.62
CA GLY A 157 27.65 -14.85 14.38
C GLY A 157 27.96 -13.93 15.57
N GLU A 158 27.41 -14.21 16.76
CA GLU A 158 27.67 -13.40 17.95
C GLU A 158 28.72 -14.03 18.91
N GLU A 159 29.02 -15.32 18.77
CA GLU A 159 30.02 -16.04 19.58
C GLU A 159 31.30 -16.34 18.80
#